data_bab5460ba2221f0abd836c3343edb544
#
_entry.id   bab5460ba2221f0abd836c3343edb544
#
_cell.length_a   1.000
_cell.length_b   1.000
_cell.length_c   1.000
_cell.angle_alpha   90.00
_cell.angle_beta   90.00
_cell.angle_gamma   90.00
#
_symmetry.space_group_name_H-M   'P 1'
#
loop_
_entity.id
_entity.type
_entity.pdbx_description
1 polymer ?
#
loop_
_entity_poly.entity_id
_entity_poly.type
_entity_poly.pdbx_seq_one_letter_code
_entity_poly.pdbx_strand_id
1 'polypeptide(L)'
;MPKTVKKKKYREREIDVTKTLNEEQVEKLIEGSRNTPIYLHILFAVMMGLRRGEINGLKYSDVDYIHRKLHVQRQLGKKPNTEKEDVPPKMLTKQEIKLKTKSSYRELDIPDIVFEAILEQRKIYEKNRRRRKKEFRDLDYICCSSYGNPRSKSFHYSYYKKLLAEQGLPHIRFHDLRSTYATILMKNNFNLKGISNLLGHAKEIISADVYGDTKEIIADCLDVLQPFIEEVLPDTKKSKHYDFSDVTIMNDIIRQLLPVA
;
A
#
# COMPACT_ATOMS: atom_id res chain seq x y z
N MET A 1 -44.05 13.42 -13.77
CA MET A 1 -43.32 14.08 -12.67
C MET A 1 -41.92 13.47 -12.58
N PRO A 2 -40.84 14.24 -12.74
CA PRO A 2 -39.49 13.69 -12.67
C PRO A 2 -39.11 13.35 -11.23
N LYS A 3 -38.60 12.13 -11.00
CA LYS A 3 -38.14 11.65 -9.69
C LYS A 3 -36.90 12.44 -9.29
N THR A 4 -37.05 13.24 -8.23
CA THR A 4 -35.95 14.00 -7.62
C THR A 4 -34.87 13.05 -7.12
N VAL A 5 -33.69 13.05 -7.77
CA VAL A 5 -32.51 12.29 -7.32
C VAL A 5 -32.03 12.95 -6.04
N LYS A 6 -32.25 12.29 -4.89
CA LYS A 6 -31.68 12.70 -3.60
C LYS A 6 -30.15 12.66 -3.70
N LYS A 7 -29.49 13.82 -3.85
CA LYS A 7 -28.06 13.94 -3.67
C LYS A 7 -27.69 13.47 -2.26
N LYS A 8 -27.01 12.33 -2.15
CA LYS A 8 -26.41 11.91 -0.88
C LYS A 8 -25.47 13.01 -0.40
N LYS A 9 -25.85 13.70 0.70
CA LYS A 9 -24.94 14.62 1.41
C LYS A 9 -23.73 13.80 1.87
N TYR A 10 -22.57 14.03 1.27
CA TYR A 10 -21.30 13.50 1.77
C TYR A 10 -21.02 14.19 3.11
N ARG A 11 -21.21 13.46 4.21
CA ARG A 11 -20.66 13.86 5.50
C ARG A 11 -19.14 13.82 5.38
N GLU A 12 -18.50 14.92 5.68
CA GLU A 12 -17.07 14.96 5.98
C GLU A 12 -16.83 13.95 7.09
N ARG A 13 -16.03 12.94 6.82
CA ARG A 13 -15.62 11.99 7.85
C ARG A 13 -14.41 12.61 8.53
N GLU A 14 -14.63 13.20 9.69
CA GLU A 14 -13.56 13.48 10.64
C GLU A 14 -12.75 12.19 10.83
N ILE A 15 -11.43 12.34 10.91
CA ILE A 15 -10.56 11.22 11.26
C ILE A 15 -10.90 10.86 12.69
N ASP A 16 -11.50 9.71 12.91
CA ASP A 16 -11.82 9.20 14.23
C ASP A 16 -10.51 8.74 14.88
N VAL A 17 -9.87 9.63 15.62
CA VAL A 17 -8.58 9.40 16.30
C VAL A 17 -8.66 8.21 17.26
N THR A 18 -9.85 7.87 17.74
CA THR A 18 -10.06 6.71 18.62
C THR A 18 -9.85 5.38 17.90
N LYS A 19 -9.75 5.39 16.56
CA LYS A 19 -9.53 4.22 15.71
C LYS A 19 -8.18 4.22 15.02
N THR A 20 -7.21 4.93 15.56
CA THR A 20 -5.83 4.92 15.06
C THR A 20 -4.90 4.29 16.09
N LEU A 21 -3.77 3.78 15.63
CA LEU A 21 -2.69 3.29 16.47
C LEU A 21 -1.74 4.46 16.80
N ASN A 22 -1.16 4.44 17.99
CA ASN A 22 -0.01 5.28 18.30
C ASN A 22 1.29 4.65 17.74
N GLU A 23 2.40 5.35 17.90
CA GLU A 23 3.70 4.96 17.35
C GLU A 23 4.18 3.61 17.89
N GLU A 24 4.16 3.42 19.22
CA GLU A 24 4.49 2.16 19.88
C GLU A 24 3.62 0.97 19.38
N GLN A 25 2.34 1.22 19.18
CA GLN A 25 1.41 0.21 18.67
C GLN A 25 1.69 -0.13 17.20
N VAL A 26 2.13 0.86 16.41
CA VAL A 26 2.57 0.66 15.02
C VAL A 26 3.83 -0.19 14.99
N GLU A 27 4.80 0.08 15.84
CA GLU A 27 6.01 -0.72 16.00
C GLU A 27 5.67 -2.18 16.31
N LYS A 28 4.89 -2.43 17.36
CA LYS A 28 4.42 -3.79 17.72
C LYS A 28 3.71 -4.48 16.56
N LEU A 29 2.90 -3.73 15.79
CA LEU A 29 2.19 -4.28 14.63
C LEU A 29 3.17 -4.69 13.53
N ILE A 30 4.17 -3.86 13.21
CA ILE A 30 5.18 -4.14 12.19
C ILE A 30 6.00 -5.36 12.62
N GLU A 31 6.56 -5.34 13.84
CA GLU A 31 7.37 -6.44 14.36
C GLU A 31 6.58 -7.76 14.42
N GLY A 32 5.39 -7.76 14.99
CA GLY A 32 4.55 -8.94 15.07
C GLY A 32 4.09 -9.47 13.71
N SER A 33 4.08 -8.62 12.67
CA SER A 33 3.76 -9.04 11.30
C SER A 33 4.94 -9.63 10.55
N ARG A 34 6.18 -9.46 11.00
CA ARG A 34 7.38 -10.03 10.36
C ARG A 34 7.22 -11.53 10.15
N ASN A 35 7.73 -12.02 9.05
CA ASN A 35 7.63 -13.44 8.66
C ASN A 35 6.20 -13.95 8.44
N THR A 36 5.21 -13.08 8.41
CA THR A 36 3.83 -13.44 8.09
C THR A 36 3.46 -13.04 6.66
N PRO A 37 2.48 -13.72 6.03
CA PRO A 37 2.06 -13.36 4.67
C PRO A 37 1.38 -11.99 4.56
N ILE A 38 1.06 -11.32 5.68
CA ILE A 38 0.43 -10.00 5.69
C ILE A 38 1.43 -8.86 5.91
N TYR A 39 2.70 -9.15 6.19
CA TYR A 39 3.72 -8.17 6.52
C TYR A 39 3.78 -7.00 5.53
N LEU A 40 3.98 -7.30 4.25
CA LEU A 40 4.08 -6.26 3.23
C LEU A 40 2.77 -5.47 3.04
N HIS A 41 1.60 -6.08 3.31
CA HIS A 41 0.34 -5.35 3.32
C HIS A 41 0.27 -4.34 4.48
N ILE A 42 0.80 -4.71 5.65
CA ILE A 42 0.89 -3.81 6.82
C ILE A 42 1.80 -2.62 6.48
N LEU A 43 3.00 -2.90 5.95
CA LEU A 43 3.95 -1.85 5.57
C LEU A 43 3.35 -0.86 4.56
N PHE A 44 2.74 -1.34 3.49
CA PHE A 44 2.07 -0.48 2.52
C PHE A 44 0.93 0.36 3.12
N ALA A 45 0.21 -0.19 4.08
CA ALA A 45 -0.90 0.53 4.71
C ALA A 45 -0.42 1.59 5.70
N VAL A 46 0.59 1.27 6.53
CA VAL A 46 1.00 2.10 7.67
C VAL A 46 2.16 3.05 7.34
N MET A 47 3.02 2.71 6.35
CA MET A 47 4.16 3.53 5.94
C MET A 47 3.89 4.36 4.68
N MET A 48 2.91 3.95 3.86
CA MET A 48 2.60 4.63 2.60
C MET A 48 1.12 5.00 2.47
N GLY A 49 0.30 4.71 3.46
CA GLY A 49 -1.11 5.09 3.52
C GLY A 49 -1.97 4.49 2.39
N LEU A 50 -1.57 3.38 1.76
CA LEU A 50 -2.28 2.81 0.63
C LEU A 50 -3.62 2.18 1.03
N ARG A 51 -4.61 2.30 0.14
CA ARG A 51 -5.88 1.60 0.32
C ARG A 51 -5.70 0.09 0.08
N ARG A 52 -6.42 -0.75 0.81
CA ARG A 52 -6.36 -2.22 0.62
C ARG A 52 -6.55 -2.64 -0.84
N GLY A 53 -7.44 -1.97 -1.58
CA GLY A 53 -7.66 -2.27 -2.99
C GLY A 53 -6.46 -1.91 -3.86
N GLU A 54 -5.78 -0.81 -3.56
CA GLU A 54 -4.53 -0.38 -4.20
C GLU A 54 -3.44 -1.41 -3.90
N ILE A 55 -3.19 -1.76 -2.63
CA ILE A 55 -2.19 -2.76 -2.20
C ILE A 55 -2.36 -4.08 -2.96
N ASN A 56 -3.60 -4.58 -3.04
CA ASN A 56 -3.87 -5.82 -3.76
C ASN A 56 -3.65 -5.69 -5.28
N GLY A 57 -3.71 -4.48 -5.83
CA GLY A 57 -3.54 -4.18 -7.25
C GLY A 57 -2.09 -3.88 -7.65
N LEU A 58 -1.17 -3.72 -6.69
CA LEU A 58 0.23 -3.44 -6.98
C LEU A 58 0.89 -4.58 -7.71
N LYS A 59 1.64 -4.24 -8.76
CA LYS A 59 2.47 -5.16 -9.53
C LYS A 59 3.95 -4.81 -9.38
N TYR A 60 4.83 -5.77 -9.62
CA TYR A 60 6.26 -5.50 -9.65
C TYR A 60 6.64 -4.51 -10.74
N SER A 61 5.90 -4.49 -11.85
CA SER A 61 6.03 -3.50 -12.93
C SER A 61 5.62 -2.07 -12.54
N ASP A 62 5.00 -1.86 -11.37
CA ASP A 62 4.69 -0.53 -10.85
C ASP A 62 5.84 0.07 -10.02
N VAL A 63 6.91 -0.70 -9.78
CA VAL A 63 8.06 -0.28 -8.98
C VAL A 63 9.17 0.22 -9.88
N ASP A 64 9.55 1.48 -9.73
CA ASP A 64 10.80 2.00 -10.26
C ASP A 64 11.92 1.67 -9.25
N TYR A 65 12.71 0.65 -9.56
CA TYR A 65 13.78 0.17 -8.70
C TYR A 65 14.99 1.09 -8.67
N ILE A 66 15.16 1.95 -9.69
CA ILE A 66 16.28 2.88 -9.79
C ILE A 66 16.03 4.10 -8.89
N HIS A 67 14.86 4.71 -9.05
CA HIS A 67 14.49 5.92 -8.30
C HIS A 67 13.69 5.60 -7.02
N ARG A 68 13.47 4.31 -6.69
CA ARG A 68 12.70 3.82 -5.54
C ARG A 68 11.31 4.44 -5.44
N LYS A 69 10.60 4.44 -6.56
CA LYS A 69 9.25 5.00 -6.66
C LYS A 69 8.21 3.94 -6.92
N LEU A 70 7.01 4.16 -6.39
CA LEU A 70 5.85 3.29 -6.58
C LEU A 70 4.75 4.04 -7.32
N HIS A 71 4.36 3.52 -8.48
CA HIS A 71 3.27 4.07 -9.28
C HIS A 71 1.93 3.42 -8.88
N VAL A 72 1.08 4.15 -8.18
CA VAL A 72 -0.27 3.68 -7.83
C VAL A 72 -1.21 3.92 -9.00
N GLN A 73 -1.49 2.87 -9.79
CA GLN A 73 -2.20 3.00 -11.08
C GLN A 73 -3.55 2.26 -11.11
N ARG A 74 -3.77 1.31 -10.19
CA ARG A 74 -4.97 0.46 -10.19
C ARG A 74 -5.37 0.02 -8.80
N GLN A 75 -6.56 -0.53 -8.71
CA GLN A 75 -7.02 -1.21 -7.52
C GLN A 75 -7.69 -2.54 -7.88
N LEU A 76 -7.64 -3.52 -7.00
CA LEU A 76 -8.45 -4.72 -7.11
C LEU A 76 -9.75 -4.56 -6.32
N GLY A 77 -10.85 -4.76 -7.01
CA GLY A 77 -12.18 -4.64 -6.43
C GLY A 77 -13.22 -5.47 -7.17
N LYS A 78 -14.46 -5.42 -6.71
CA LYS A 78 -15.59 -5.93 -7.48
C LYS A 78 -16.01 -4.87 -8.48
N LYS A 79 -16.28 -5.24 -9.74
CA LYS A 79 -16.98 -4.33 -10.68
C LYS A 79 -18.28 -3.90 -10.04
N PRO A 80 -18.66 -2.61 -10.12
CA PRO A 80 -20.05 -2.23 -9.86
C PRO A 80 -20.93 -3.02 -10.85
N ASN A 81 -21.97 -3.68 -10.35
CA ASN A 81 -22.99 -4.32 -11.21
C ASN A 81 -23.72 -3.21 -11.97
N THR A 82 -23.21 -2.81 -13.12
CA THR A 82 -23.90 -1.86 -14.03
C THR A 82 -24.77 -2.59 -15.04
N GLU A 83 -24.61 -3.89 -15.17
CA GLU A 83 -25.45 -4.74 -16.00
C GLU A 83 -25.98 -5.89 -15.12
N LYS A 84 -27.29 -6.12 -15.19
CA LYS A 84 -27.98 -7.21 -14.52
C LYS A 84 -27.59 -8.56 -15.17
N GLU A 85 -26.36 -8.98 -14.96
CA GLU A 85 -26.04 -10.39 -15.13
C GLU A 85 -26.27 -11.08 -13.80
N ASP A 86 -27.18 -12.05 -13.77
CA ASP A 86 -27.45 -12.96 -12.66
C ASP A 86 -26.26 -13.89 -12.37
N VAL A 87 -25.09 -13.31 -12.16
CA VAL A 87 -23.90 -14.05 -11.78
C VAL A 87 -23.89 -14.18 -10.26
N PRO A 88 -23.93 -15.41 -9.73
CA PRO A 88 -23.89 -15.64 -8.30
C PRO A 88 -22.74 -14.88 -7.63
N PRO A 89 -22.93 -14.26 -6.45
CA PRO A 89 -21.89 -13.47 -5.74
C PRO A 89 -20.57 -14.20 -5.52
N LYS A 90 -20.57 -15.54 -5.54
CA LYS A 90 -19.37 -16.39 -5.41
C LYS A 90 -18.50 -16.43 -6.66
N MET A 91 -19.02 -16.08 -7.83
CA MET A 91 -18.29 -16.08 -9.10
C MET A 91 -17.73 -14.72 -9.51
N LEU A 92 -17.97 -13.65 -8.75
CA LEU A 92 -17.38 -12.35 -9.03
C LEU A 92 -15.87 -12.42 -8.77
N THR A 93 -15.11 -12.74 -9.81
CA THR A 93 -13.65 -12.66 -9.81
C THR A 93 -13.23 -11.23 -9.53
N LYS A 94 -12.23 -11.04 -8.68
CA LYS A 94 -11.62 -9.74 -8.49
C LYS A 94 -11.04 -9.27 -9.82
N GLN A 95 -11.46 -8.10 -10.25
CA GLN A 95 -10.98 -7.48 -11.48
C GLN A 95 -10.14 -6.26 -11.14
N GLU A 96 -9.19 -5.98 -12.02
CA GLU A 96 -8.50 -4.70 -12.00
C GLU A 96 -9.51 -3.61 -12.34
N ILE A 97 -9.62 -2.63 -11.46
CA ILE A 97 -10.49 -1.49 -11.64
C ILE A 97 -9.60 -0.25 -11.75
N LYS A 98 -9.85 0.58 -12.75
CA LYS A 98 -9.20 1.90 -12.85
C LYS A 98 -9.50 2.70 -11.60
N LEU A 99 -8.56 3.53 -11.19
CA LEU A 99 -8.76 4.44 -10.08
C LEU A 99 -9.85 5.47 -10.44
N LYS A 100 -10.69 5.82 -9.46
CA LYS A 100 -11.91 6.62 -9.71
C LYS A 100 -11.63 8.06 -10.12
N THR A 101 -10.50 8.62 -9.72
CA THR A 101 -10.16 10.03 -9.93
C THR A 101 -8.72 10.16 -10.39
N LYS A 102 -8.40 11.26 -11.10
CA LYS A 102 -7.03 11.58 -11.50
C LYS A 102 -6.09 11.67 -10.29
N SER A 103 -6.52 12.25 -9.19
CA SER A 103 -5.75 12.37 -7.94
C SER A 103 -5.44 11.04 -7.26
N SER A 104 -6.11 9.97 -7.64
CA SER A 104 -5.80 8.62 -7.14
C SER A 104 -4.58 8.01 -7.85
N TYR A 105 -4.26 8.46 -9.07
CA TYR A 105 -3.03 8.11 -9.77
C TYR A 105 -1.91 8.96 -9.20
N ARG A 106 -0.95 8.32 -8.56
CA ARG A 106 0.15 9.03 -7.90
C ARG A 106 1.42 8.19 -7.87
N GLU A 107 2.51 8.87 -7.80
CA GLU A 107 3.83 8.34 -7.55
C GLU A 107 4.18 8.59 -6.09
N LEU A 108 4.73 7.61 -5.43
CA LEU A 108 5.14 7.67 -4.03
C LEU A 108 6.57 7.20 -3.90
N ASP A 109 7.37 7.89 -3.11
CA ASP A 109 8.68 7.39 -2.72
C ASP A 109 8.53 6.19 -1.80
N ILE A 110 9.40 5.19 -1.98
CA ILE A 110 9.33 3.94 -1.24
C ILE A 110 10.32 4.01 -0.08
N PRO A 111 9.88 3.98 1.19
CA PRO A 111 10.77 3.87 2.34
C PRO A 111 11.63 2.62 2.27
N ASP A 112 12.86 2.67 2.78
CA ASP A 112 13.85 1.58 2.69
C ASP A 112 13.30 0.24 3.18
N ILE A 113 12.65 0.22 4.34
CA ILE A 113 12.03 -0.99 4.89
C ILE A 113 10.97 -1.61 3.95
N VAL A 114 10.21 -0.78 3.26
CA VAL A 114 9.20 -1.24 2.29
C VAL A 114 9.88 -1.78 1.04
N PHE A 115 10.92 -1.10 0.57
CA PHE A 115 11.69 -1.50 -0.60
C PHE A 115 12.35 -2.86 -0.39
N GLU A 116 13.02 -3.06 0.74
CA GLU A 116 13.61 -4.35 1.11
C GLU A 116 12.56 -5.46 1.19
N ALA A 117 11.41 -5.16 1.81
CA ALA A 117 10.32 -6.12 1.89
C ALA A 117 9.75 -6.49 0.50
N ILE A 118 9.74 -5.55 -0.46
CA ILE A 118 9.37 -5.83 -1.86
C ILE A 118 10.39 -6.78 -2.50
N LEU A 119 11.68 -6.54 -2.31
CA LEU A 119 12.74 -7.40 -2.86
C LEU A 119 12.67 -8.83 -2.28
N GLU A 120 12.47 -8.95 -0.96
CA GLU A 120 12.29 -10.28 -0.33
C GLU A 120 11.02 -10.97 -0.83
N GLN A 121 9.93 -10.24 -0.97
CA GLN A 121 8.68 -10.78 -1.54
C GLN A 121 8.88 -11.23 -2.99
N ARG A 122 9.72 -10.55 -3.78
CA ARG A 122 10.06 -10.97 -5.14
C ARG A 122 10.79 -12.31 -5.16
N LYS A 123 11.74 -12.53 -4.25
CA LYS A 123 12.42 -13.82 -4.10
C LYS A 123 11.41 -14.95 -3.79
N ILE A 124 10.45 -14.69 -2.90
CA ILE A 124 9.37 -15.64 -2.56
C ILE A 124 8.48 -15.91 -3.79
N TYR A 125 8.14 -14.87 -4.55
CA TYR A 125 7.35 -14.97 -5.78
C TYR A 125 8.04 -15.90 -6.78
N GLU A 126 9.31 -15.65 -7.10
CA GLU A 126 10.09 -16.46 -8.03
C GLU A 126 10.26 -17.92 -7.56
N LYS A 127 10.52 -18.13 -6.26
CA LYS A 127 10.58 -19.46 -5.67
C LYS A 127 9.25 -20.22 -5.86
N ASN A 128 8.12 -19.56 -5.63
CA ASN A 128 6.80 -20.15 -5.81
C ASN A 128 6.51 -20.43 -7.29
N ARG A 129 6.86 -19.51 -8.20
CA ARG A 129 6.72 -19.66 -9.65
C ARG A 129 7.46 -20.91 -10.16
N ARG A 130 8.73 -21.06 -9.79
CA ARG A 130 9.56 -22.22 -10.14
C ARG A 130 9.00 -23.52 -9.57
N ARG A 131 8.53 -23.51 -8.31
CA ARG A 131 7.99 -24.69 -7.63
C ARG A 131 6.64 -25.14 -8.20
N ARG A 132 5.74 -24.20 -8.51
CA ARG A 132 4.37 -24.49 -8.94
C ARG A 132 4.23 -24.67 -10.45
N LYS A 133 5.17 -24.17 -11.22
CA LYS A 133 5.20 -24.28 -12.68
C LYS A 133 3.86 -23.88 -13.32
N LYS A 134 3.18 -24.82 -14.02
CA LYS A 134 1.91 -24.59 -14.73
C LYS A 134 0.73 -24.18 -13.83
N GLU A 135 0.79 -24.49 -12.54
CA GLU A 135 -0.25 -24.10 -11.58
C GLU A 135 -0.08 -22.66 -11.10
N PHE A 136 1.07 -22.06 -11.31
CA PHE A 136 1.33 -20.69 -10.91
C PHE A 136 0.72 -19.70 -11.90
N ARG A 137 -0.06 -18.76 -11.41
CA ARG A 137 -0.58 -17.65 -12.22
C ARG A 137 0.39 -16.47 -12.15
N ASP A 138 1.16 -16.30 -13.21
CA ASP A 138 2.12 -15.20 -13.34
C ASP A 138 1.39 -13.91 -13.73
N LEU A 139 0.76 -13.25 -12.74
CA LEU A 139 -0.02 -12.02 -12.90
C LEU A 139 0.73 -10.79 -12.43
N ASP A 140 1.99 -10.94 -12.05
CA ASP A 140 2.91 -9.90 -11.61
C ASP A 140 2.51 -9.18 -10.30
N TYR A 141 1.52 -9.67 -9.55
CA TYR A 141 1.11 -9.01 -8.30
C TYR A 141 2.14 -9.17 -7.18
N ILE A 142 2.53 -8.06 -6.54
CA ILE A 142 3.41 -8.06 -5.36
C ILE A 142 2.75 -8.84 -4.22
N CYS A 143 1.52 -8.49 -3.90
CA CYS A 143 0.77 -9.07 -2.79
C CYS A 143 -0.13 -10.23 -3.26
N CYS A 144 0.45 -11.37 -3.61
CA CYS A 144 -0.27 -12.54 -4.10
C CYS A 144 -0.19 -13.76 -3.17
N SER A 145 -0.93 -14.80 -3.49
CA SER A 145 -0.82 -16.12 -2.85
C SER A 145 0.39 -16.89 -3.37
N SER A 146 0.72 -18.04 -2.76
CA SER A 146 1.76 -18.94 -3.26
C SER A 146 1.47 -19.54 -4.65
N TYR A 147 0.29 -19.32 -5.20
CA TYR A 147 -0.11 -19.67 -6.57
C TYR A 147 -0.20 -18.46 -7.50
N GLY A 148 0.29 -17.28 -7.09
CA GLY A 148 0.24 -16.03 -7.86
C GLY A 148 -1.13 -15.34 -7.90
N ASN A 149 -2.16 -15.90 -7.24
CA ASN A 149 -3.49 -15.30 -7.24
C ASN A 149 -3.56 -14.10 -6.30
N PRO A 150 -4.32 -13.04 -6.65
CA PRO A 150 -4.56 -11.91 -5.77
C PRO A 150 -5.19 -12.31 -4.43
N ARG A 151 -4.79 -11.65 -3.34
CA ARG A 151 -5.30 -11.92 -2.00
C ARG A 151 -6.78 -11.57 -1.86
N SER A 152 -7.53 -12.40 -1.13
CA SER A 152 -8.95 -12.20 -0.87
C SER A 152 -9.21 -11.23 0.29
N LYS A 153 -10.46 -10.73 0.40
CA LYS A 153 -10.88 -9.93 1.56
C LYS A 153 -10.80 -10.73 2.86
N SER A 154 -11.13 -12.02 2.81
CA SER A 154 -11.07 -12.92 3.97
C SER A 154 -9.64 -13.13 4.46
N PHE A 155 -8.65 -13.17 3.55
CA PHE A 155 -7.24 -13.23 3.93
C PHE A 155 -6.86 -12.07 4.87
N HIS A 156 -7.13 -10.83 4.46
CA HIS A 156 -6.83 -9.67 5.31
C HIS A 156 -7.57 -9.74 6.65
N TYR A 157 -8.85 -10.09 6.62
CA TYR A 157 -9.64 -10.16 7.85
C TYR A 157 -9.08 -11.19 8.84
N SER A 158 -8.79 -12.40 8.37
CA SER A 158 -8.35 -13.50 9.23
C SER A 158 -6.94 -13.23 9.81
N TYR A 159 -5.97 -12.91 8.96
CA TYR A 159 -4.60 -12.68 9.41
C TYR A 159 -4.47 -11.42 10.26
N TYR A 160 -5.12 -10.33 9.86
CA TYR A 160 -5.03 -9.06 10.57
C TYR A 160 -5.68 -9.12 11.95
N LYS A 161 -6.88 -9.71 12.05
CA LYS A 161 -7.56 -9.88 13.33
C LYS A 161 -6.74 -10.73 14.31
N LYS A 162 -6.15 -11.84 13.81
CA LYS A 162 -5.31 -12.71 14.60
C LYS A 162 -4.08 -11.95 15.10
N LEU A 163 -3.40 -11.22 14.21
CA LEU A 163 -2.21 -10.44 14.54
C LEU A 163 -2.49 -9.39 15.62
N LEU A 164 -3.58 -8.60 15.50
CA LEU A 164 -3.94 -7.63 16.54
C LEU A 164 -4.12 -8.29 17.91
N ALA A 165 -4.79 -9.44 17.96
CA ALA A 165 -5.02 -10.16 19.21
C ALA A 165 -3.72 -10.71 19.81
N GLU A 166 -2.82 -11.27 18.98
CA GLU A 166 -1.53 -11.81 19.41
C GLU A 166 -0.58 -10.73 19.93
N GLN A 167 -0.67 -9.51 19.39
CA GLN A 167 0.15 -8.37 19.83
C GLN A 167 -0.51 -7.53 20.92
N GLY A 168 -1.68 -7.91 21.41
CA GLY A 168 -2.41 -7.13 22.42
C GLY A 168 -2.82 -5.74 21.93
N LEU A 169 -3.03 -5.57 20.61
CA LEU A 169 -3.36 -4.30 20.00
C LEU A 169 -4.88 -4.07 19.95
N PRO A 170 -5.33 -2.80 19.99
CA PRO A 170 -6.74 -2.49 19.88
C PRO A 170 -7.34 -2.98 18.57
N HIS A 171 -8.61 -3.41 18.62
CA HIS A 171 -9.31 -3.90 17.44
C HIS A 171 -9.71 -2.75 16.51
N ILE A 172 -8.86 -2.46 15.54
CA ILE A 172 -9.13 -1.51 14.45
C ILE A 172 -9.27 -2.24 13.12
N ARG A 173 -9.93 -1.63 12.15
CA ARG A 173 -10.06 -2.21 10.81
C ARG A 173 -8.76 -2.02 10.03
N PHE A 174 -8.45 -2.92 9.11
CA PHE A 174 -7.27 -2.76 8.22
C PHE A 174 -7.26 -1.40 7.48
N HIS A 175 -8.42 -0.84 7.15
CA HIS A 175 -8.49 0.48 6.50
C HIS A 175 -8.09 1.62 7.45
N ASP A 176 -8.22 1.42 8.74
CA ASP A 176 -7.90 2.43 9.74
C ASP A 176 -6.36 2.61 9.91
N LEU A 177 -5.54 1.69 9.39
CA LEU A 177 -4.08 1.86 9.27
C LEU A 177 -3.70 3.05 8.38
N ARG A 178 -4.49 3.32 7.34
CA ARG A 178 -4.31 4.52 6.54
C ARG A 178 -4.67 5.80 7.32
N SER A 179 -5.64 5.75 8.21
CA SER A 179 -5.94 6.85 9.13
C SER A 179 -4.82 7.03 10.16
N THR A 180 -4.23 5.92 10.62
CA THR A 180 -3.03 5.92 11.46
C THR A 180 -1.87 6.66 10.79
N TYR A 181 -1.56 6.31 9.53
CA TYR A 181 -0.54 7.01 8.73
C TYR A 181 -0.80 8.52 8.66
N ALA A 182 -2.04 8.94 8.32
CA ALA A 182 -2.40 10.35 8.26
C ALA A 182 -2.25 11.04 9.62
N THR A 183 -2.60 10.37 10.72
CA THR A 183 -2.49 10.92 12.09
C THR A 183 -1.03 11.09 12.50
N ILE A 184 -0.16 10.16 12.15
CA ILE A 184 1.29 10.27 12.42
C ILE A 184 1.86 11.48 11.69
N LEU A 185 1.56 11.64 10.39
CA LEU A 185 2.01 12.80 9.62
C LEU A 185 1.50 14.12 10.20
N MET A 186 0.22 14.19 10.63
CA MET A 186 -0.33 15.38 11.26
C MET A 186 0.35 15.73 12.59
N LYS A 187 0.66 14.72 13.41
CA LYS A 187 1.38 14.90 14.68
C LYS A 187 2.79 15.46 14.49
N ASN A 188 3.43 15.09 13.39
CA ASN A 188 4.74 15.56 12.98
C ASN A 188 4.65 16.86 12.15
N ASN A 189 3.56 17.62 12.29
CA ASN A 189 3.32 18.92 11.66
C ASN A 189 3.35 18.92 10.13
N PHE A 190 3.09 17.77 9.52
CA PHE A 190 3.05 17.69 8.07
C PHE A 190 1.85 18.44 7.49
N ASN A 191 2.04 19.12 6.37
CA ASN A 191 1.00 19.93 5.75
C ASN A 191 -0.20 19.07 5.31
N LEU A 192 -1.42 19.48 5.69
CA LEU A 192 -2.67 18.77 5.36
C LEU A 192 -2.87 18.56 3.84
N LYS A 193 -2.41 19.50 3.00
CA LYS A 193 -2.45 19.37 1.54
C LYS A 193 -1.52 18.25 1.07
N GLY A 194 -0.31 18.19 1.63
CA GLY A 194 0.64 17.10 1.36
C GLY A 194 0.06 15.75 1.74
N ILE A 195 -0.52 15.64 2.94
CA ILE A 195 -1.19 14.41 3.39
C ILE A 195 -2.33 14.02 2.43
N SER A 196 -3.13 14.99 1.98
CA SER A 196 -4.22 14.75 1.01
C SER A 196 -3.71 14.22 -0.32
N ASN A 197 -2.60 14.77 -0.82
CA ASN A 197 -1.95 14.34 -2.06
C ASN A 197 -1.38 12.92 -1.93
N LEU A 198 -0.63 12.62 -0.87
CA LEU A 198 -0.09 11.28 -0.58
C LEU A 198 -1.19 10.23 -0.51
N LEU A 199 -2.29 10.58 0.12
CA LEU A 199 -3.43 9.70 0.24
C LEU A 199 -4.25 9.62 -1.06
N GLY A 200 -4.09 10.52 -2.02
CA GLY A 200 -4.90 10.55 -3.23
C GLY A 200 -6.38 10.79 -2.92
N HIS A 201 -6.69 11.81 -2.12
CA HIS A 201 -8.05 12.22 -1.85
C HIS A 201 -8.60 13.04 -3.02
N ALA A 202 -9.83 12.72 -3.46
CA ALA A 202 -10.46 13.33 -4.63
C ALA A 202 -11.08 14.71 -4.38
N LYS A 203 -11.16 15.17 -3.14
CA LYS A 203 -11.69 16.49 -2.81
C LYS A 203 -10.53 17.48 -2.61
N GLU A 204 -10.43 18.41 -3.53
CA GLU A 204 -9.80 19.69 -3.32
C GLU A 204 -10.55 20.44 -2.22
N ILE A 205 -10.15 20.23 -0.99
CA ILE A 205 -10.44 21.16 0.08
C ILE A 205 -9.11 21.87 0.31
N ILE A 206 -8.83 22.86 -0.53
CA ILE A 206 -8.02 24.03 -0.22
C ILE A 206 -7.81 24.78 -1.54
N SER A 207 -8.07 26.09 -1.47
CA SER A 207 -8.00 27.10 -2.51
C SER A 207 -6.81 26.97 -3.48
N ALA A 208 -7.07 27.33 -4.72
CA ALA A 208 -6.19 27.26 -5.90
C ALA A 208 -4.85 28.01 -5.82
N ASP A 209 -4.51 28.65 -4.70
CA ASP A 209 -3.40 29.61 -4.62
C ASP A 209 -2.07 29.05 -4.10
N VAL A 210 -1.97 27.71 -3.89
CA VAL A 210 -0.71 27.09 -3.44
C VAL A 210 -0.35 25.92 -4.34
N TYR A 211 -0.04 26.19 -5.60
CA TYR A 211 0.71 25.28 -6.46
C TYR A 211 2.21 25.46 -6.22
N GLY A 212 2.68 25.08 -5.03
CA GLY A 212 4.06 24.68 -4.81
C GLY A 212 4.26 23.27 -5.32
N ASP A 213 5.45 22.95 -5.75
CA ASP A 213 5.80 21.71 -6.43
C ASP A 213 5.38 20.48 -5.59
N THR A 214 4.45 19.70 -6.09
CA THR A 214 3.92 18.51 -5.40
C THR A 214 5.01 17.47 -5.10
N LYS A 215 6.11 17.51 -5.86
CA LYS A 215 7.27 16.62 -5.69
C LYS A 215 8.08 16.96 -4.45
N GLU A 216 8.34 18.26 -4.19
CA GLU A 216 9.01 18.69 -2.97
C GLU A 216 8.22 18.29 -1.71
N ILE A 217 6.90 18.50 -1.74
CA ILE A 217 6.01 18.12 -0.61
C ILE A 217 6.03 16.61 -0.35
N ILE A 218 6.21 15.79 -1.37
CA ILE A 218 6.29 14.32 -1.23
C ILE A 218 7.67 13.90 -0.67
N ALA A 219 8.74 14.56 -1.08
CA ALA A 219 10.08 14.32 -0.54
C ALA A 219 10.15 14.67 0.96
N ASP A 220 9.63 15.84 1.35
CA ASP A 220 9.55 16.27 2.75
C ASP A 220 8.82 15.26 3.65
N CYS A 221 7.92 14.44 3.09
CA CYS A 221 7.24 13.39 3.86
C CYS A 221 8.15 12.25 4.26
N LEU A 222 9.11 11.88 3.42
CA LEU A 222 10.07 10.85 3.76
C LEU A 222 11.02 11.34 4.83
N ASP A 223 11.45 12.60 4.75
CA ASP A 223 12.31 13.21 5.76
C ASP A 223 11.65 13.25 7.13
N VAL A 224 10.33 13.46 7.19
CA VAL A 224 9.56 13.41 8.44
C VAL A 224 9.35 11.97 8.94
N LEU A 225 9.16 11.02 8.02
CA LEU A 225 8.94 9.61 8.37
C LEU A 225 10.23 8.87 8.67
N GLN A 226 11.36 9.26 8.07
CA GLN A 226 12.63 8.57 8.21
C GLN A 226 13.13 8.52 9.66
N PRO A 227 13.14 9.61 10.45
CA PRO A 227 13.48 9.55 11.87
C PRO A 227 12.55 8.63 12.66
N PHE A 228 11.24 8.65 12.37
CA PHE A 228 10.27 7.77 13.00
C PHE A 228 10.54 6.29 12.65
N ILE A 229 10.88 5.99 11.40
CA ILE A 229 11.24 4.63 10.97
C ILE A 229 12.52 4.18 11.68
N GLU A 230 13.51 5.06 11.82
CA GLU A 230 14.78 4.76 12.49
C GLU A 230 14.64 4.59 14.00
N GLU A 231 13.73 5.34 14.64
CA GLU A 231 13.41 5.22 16.06
C GLU A 231 12.62 3.95 16.36
N VAL A 232 11.60 3.66 15.53
CA VAL A 232 10.68 2.53 15.68
C VAL A 232 11.32 1.20 15.28
N LEU A 233 12.29 1.22 14.36
CA LEU A 233 12.92 0.02 13.79
C LEU A 233 14.46 0.17 13.75
N PRO A 234 15.13 0.23 14.91
CA PRO A 234 16.57 0.49 15.00
C PRO A 234 17.45 -0.52 14.27
N ASP A 235 16.97 -1.74 14.02
CA ASP A 235 17.69 -2.78 13.29
C ASP A 235 17.76 -2.52 11.76
N THR A 236 16.99 -1.57 11.23
CA THR A 236 17.09 -1.18 9.82
C THR A 236 18.43 -0.50 9.50
N LYS A 237 19.11 0.09 10.51
CA LYS A 237 20.48 0.64 10.36
C LYS A 237 21.54 -0.39 9.95
N LYS A 238 21.23 -1.69 10.07
CA LYS A 238 22.10 -2.79 9.60
C LYS A 238 21.75 -3.28 8.22
N SER A 239 20.74 -2.70 7.57
CA SER A 239 20.46 -3.02 6.18
C SER A 239 21.66 -2.63 5.34
N LYS A 240 22.18 -3.58 4.58
CA LYS A 240 23.25 -3.33 3.63
C LYS A 240 22.82 -2.19 2.73
N HIS A 241 23.50 -1.06 2.81
CA HIS A 241 23.33 0.03 1.87
C HIS A 241 23.71 -0.56 0.50
N TYR A 242 22.71 -0.94 -0.27
CA TYR A 242 22.91 -1.28 -1.67
C TYR A 242 23.20 0.03 -2.37
N ASP A 243 24.45 0.24 -2.72
CA ASP A 243 24.84 1.34 -3.58
C ASP A 243 24.31 1.04 -4.99
N PHE A 244 23.18 1.59 -5.32
CA PHE A 244 22.54 1.46 -6.63
C PHE A 244 23.11 2.43 -7.67
N SER A 245 24.14 3.19 -7.36
CA SER A 245 24.88 4.02 -8.32
C SER A 245 25.65 3.17 -9.32
N ASP A 246 25.95 1.92 -8.98
CA ASP A 246 26.57 0.96 -9.90
C ASP A 246 25.50 0.25 -10.74
N VAL A 247 25.35 0.72 -11.97
CA VAL A 247 24.43 0.17 -12.98
C VAL A 247 24.67 -1.34 -13.22
N THR A 248 25.87 -1.83 -12.98
CA THR A 248 26.26 -3.24 -13.17
C THR A 248 25.61 -4.11 -12.10
N ILE A 249 25.67 -3.68 -10.83
CA ILE A 249 25.04 -4.38 -9.69
C ILE A 249 23.52 -4.38 -9.87
N MET A 250 22.95 -3.26 -10.33
CA MET A 250 21.52 -3.17 -10.65
C MET A 250 21.09 -4.14 -11.75
N ASN A 251 21.84 -4.22 -12.84
CA ASN A 251 21.56 -5.14 -13.93
C ASN A 251 21.66 -6.61 -13.48
N ASP A 252 22.58 -6.95 -12.59
CA ASP A 252 22.71 -8.29 -12.05
C ASP A 252 21.58 -8.63 -11.09
N ILE A 253 21.15 -7.69 -10.24
CA ILE A 253 19.98 -7.84 -9.38
C ILE A 253 18.71 -7.98 -10.25
N ILE A 254 18.55 -7.14 -11.27
CA ILE A 254 17.43 -7.20 -12.21
C ILE A 254 17.45 -8.52 -12.99
N ARG A 255 18.62 -8.97 -13.48
CA ARG A 255 18.78 -10.25 -14.17
C ARG A 255 18.50 -11.45 -13.27
N GLN A 256 18.87 -11.40 -12.00
CA GLN A 256 18.56 -12.44 -11.01
C GLN A 256 17.10 -12.44 -10.58
N LEU A 257 16.44 -11.29 -10.60
CA LEU A 257 15.06 -11.10 -10.15
C LEU A 257 14.05 -11.13 -11.30
N LEU A 258 14.46 -10.75 -12.50
CA LEU A 258 13.64 -10.82 -13.71
C LEU A 258 14.13 -12.00 -14.55
N PRO A 259 13.28 -13.00 -14.87
CA PRO A 259 13.65 -14.01 -15.85
C PRO A 259 13.87 -13.32 -17.20
N VAL A 260 14.99 -13.60 -17.81
CA VAL A 260 15.18 -13.34 -19.24
C VAL A 260 14.03 -14.03 -19.98
N ALA A 261 13.35 -13.26 -20.83
CA ALA A 261 12.25 -13.73 -21.68
C ALA A 261 12.66 -14.93 -22.55
#